data_4f4b78ebf889883b614e3d208809635d
#
_entry.id   4f4b78ebf889883b614e3d208809635d
#
_cell.length_a   1.000
_cell.length_b   1.000
_cell.length_c   1.000
_cell.angle_alpha   90.00
_cell.angle_beta   90.00
_cell.angle_gamma   90.00
#
_symmetry.space_group_name_H-M   'P 1'
#
loop_
_entity.id
_entity.type
_entity.pdbx_description
1 polymer ?
#
loop_
_entity_poly.entity_id
_entity_poly.type
_entity_poly.pdbx_seq_one_letter_code
_entity_poly.pdbx_strand_id
1 'polypeptide(L)' 'MQISRADVADLIYFMEIARHRSFSRAAIELGVSASALSHALKGLETRLGVRLLNRTTKSVTPTAAGEELVQSVL' A
#
# COMPACT_ATOMS: atom_id res chain seq x y z
N MET A 1 0.49 -10.29 -12.90
CA MET A 1 0.57 -10.27 -11.43
C MET A 1 -0.63 -10.99 -10.86
N GLN A 2 -0.38 -12.06 -10.12
CA GLN A 2 -1.48 -12.81 -9.52
C GLN A 2 -1.74 -12.30 -8.11
N ILE A 3 -3.01 -12.02 -7.84
CA ILE A 3 -3.42 -11.52 -6.54
C ILE A 3 -4.38 -12.53 -5.92
N SER A 4 -4.00 -13.04 -4.76
CA SER A 4 -4.82 -14.00 -4.03
C SER A 4 -5.82 -13.27 -3.14
N ARG A 5 -6.77 -14.03 -2.58
CA ARG A 5 -7.72 -13.47 -1.62
C ARG A 5 -7.02 -12.87 -0.40
N ALA A 6 -5.91 -13.46 0.01
CA ALA A 6 -5.14 -12.97 1.14
C ALA A 6 -4.57 -11.58 0.88
N ASP A 7 -4.36 -11.24 -0.39
CA ASP A 7 -3.77 -9.95 -0.76
C ASP A 7 -4.81 -8.84 -0.92
N VAL A 8 -6.10 -9.17 -0.96
CA VAL A 8 -7.15 -8.15 -1.20
C VAL A 8 -7.16 -7.09 -0.11
N ALA A 9 -7.08 -7.50 1.16
CA ALA A 9 -7.04 -6.54 2.26
C ALA A 9 -5.81 -5.65 2.18
N ASP A 10 -4.66 -6.23 1.85
CA ASP A 10 -3.42 -5.48 1.73
C ASP A 10 -3.47 -4.51 0.55
N LEU A 11 -4.15 -4.88 -0.53
CA LEU A 11 -4.36 -3.99 -1.66
C LEU A 11 -5.22 -2.79 -1.27
N ILE A 12 -6.27 -3.01 -0.48
CA ILE A 12 -7.10 -1.93 0.02
C ILE A 12 -6.25 -0.99 0.87
N TYR A 13 -5.39 -1.54 1.72
CA TYR A 13 -4.46 -0.75 2.53
C TYR A 13 -3.54 0.08 1.63
N PHE A 14 -2.96 -0.55 0.60
CA PHE A 14 -2.10 0.15 -0.35
C PHE A 14 -2.83 1.31 -1.03
N MET A 15 -4.05 1.06 -1.50
CA MET A 15 -4.85 2.08 -2.19
C MET A 15 -5.12 3.28 -1.27
N GLU A 16 -5.43 3.03 0.00
CA GLU A 16 -5.67 4.11 0.96
C GLU A 16 -4.40 4.89 1.25
N ILE A 17 -3.25 4.21 1.39
CA ILE A 17 -1.97 4.89 1.59
C ILE A 17 -1.65 5.78 0.38
N ALA A 18 -1.84 5.25 -0.82
CA ALA A 18 -1.57 5.99 -2.05
C ALA A 18 -2.49 7.21 -2.18
N ARG A 19 -3.77 7.03 -1.82
CA ARG A 19 -4.77 8.10 -1.88
C ARG A 19 -4.43 9.25 -0.93
N HIS A 20 -4.06 8.91 0.31
CA HIS A 20 -3.74 9.91 1.33
C HIS A 20 -2.30 10.39 1.27
N ARG A 21 -1.43 9.63 0.60
CA ARG A 21 0.03 9.86 0.60
C ARG A 21 0.59 9.94 2.01
N SER A 22 0.01 9.16 2.91
CA SER A 22 0.36 9.18 4.32
C SER A 22 -0.07 7.88 4.98
N PHE A 23 0.86 7.23 5.70
CA PHE A 23 0.52 6.04 6.48
C PHE A 23 -0.38 6.39 7.65
N SER A 24 -0.10 7.51 8.31
CA SER A 24 -0.88 7.93 9.47
C SER A 24 -2.34 8.19 9.13
N ARG A 25 -2.57 8.94 8.07
CA ARG A 25 -3.94 9.25 7.64
C ARG A 25 -4.68 8.01 7.16
N ALA A 26 -4.01 7.17 6.39
CA ALA A 26 -4.61 5.93 5.92
C ALA A 26 -4.96 5.02 7.09
N ALA A 27 -4.09 4.94 8.09
CA ALA A 27 -4.33 4.14 9.28
C ALA A 27 -5.57 4.60 10.03
N ILE A 28 -5.73 5.91 10.19
CA ILE A 28 -6.92 6.48 10.85
C ILE A 28 -8.18 6.09 10.07
N GLU A 29 -8.15 6.25 8.76
CA GLU A 29 -9.30 5.94 7.90
C GLU A 29 -9.67 4.46 7.97
N LEU A 30 -8.65 3.59 8.04
CA LEU A 30 -8.85 2.15 8.06
C LEU A 30 -9.09 1.58 9.46
N GLY A 31 -8.90 2.39 10.49
CA GLY A 31 -9.11 1.94 11.87
C GLY A 31 -8.01 1.00 12.38
N VAL A 32 -6.78 1.16 11.86
CA VAL A 32 -5.64 0.33 12.27
C VAL A 32 -4.49 1.23 12.68
N SER A 33 -3.45 0.65 13.30
CA SER A 33 -2.25 1.43 13.63
C SER A 33 -1.38 1.62 12.39
N ALA A 34 -0.59 2.69 12.39
CA ALA A 34 0.34 2.94 11.29
C ALA A 34 1.38 1.82 11.19
N SER A 35 1.80 1.25 12.32
CA SER A 35 2.74 0.12 12.35
C SER A 35 2.16 -1.11 11.67
N ALA A 36 0.90 -1.44 11.98
CA ALA A 36 0.22 -2.59 11.37
C ALA A 36 0.08 -2.38 9.87
N LEU A 37 -0.28 -1.17 9.46
CA LEU A 37 -0.43 -0.82 8.05
C LEU A 37 0.89 -0.96 7.30
N SER A 38 1.96 -0.43 7.87
CA SER A 38 3.29 -0.52 7.28
C SER A 38 3.76 -1.96 7.15
N HIS A 39 3.49 -2.78 8.16
CA HIS A 39 3.85 -4.20 8.16
C HIS A 39 3.08 -4.96 7.07
N ALA A 40 1.79 -4.71 6.95
CA ALA A 40 0.95 -5.35 5.94
C ALA A 40 1.43 -5.00 4.53
N LEU A 41 1.75 -3.73 4.30
CA LEU A 41 2.24 -3.30 3.00
C LEU A 41 3.59 -3.92 2.66
N LYS A 42 4.48 -3.99 3.64
CA LYS A 42 5.79 -4.62 3.44
C LYS A 42 5.64 -6.10 3.06
N GLY A 43 4.69 -6.80 3.69
CA GLY A 43 4.38 -8.18 3.35
C GLY A 43 3.88 -8.31 1.92
N LEU A 44 3.00 -7.40 1.49
CA LEU A 44 2.48 -7.39 0.13
C LEU A 44 3.61 -7.17 -0.88
N GLU A 45 4.46 -6.18 -0.65
CA GLU A 45 5.61 -5.91 -1.51
C GLU A 45 6.51 -7.13 -1.63
N THR A 46 6.74 -7.82 -0.52
CA THR A 46 7.57 -9.02 -0.51
C THR A 46 6.94 -10.14 -1.35
N ARG A 47 5.64 -10.36 -1.18
CA ARG A 47 4.93 -11.41 -1.94
C ARG A 47 4.91 -11.12 -3.43
N LEU A 48 4.73 -9.86 -3.81
CA LEU A 48 4.70 -9.47 -5.22
C LEU A 48 6.10 -9.31 -5.82
N GLY A 49 7.12 -9.20 -4.97
CA GLY A 49 8.51 -9.06 -5.42
C GLY A 49 8.83 -7.68 -6.00
N VAL A 50 8.02 -6.67 -5.69
CA VAL A 50 8.24 -5.30 -6.16
C VAL A 50 7.93 -4.31 -5.06
N ARG A 51 8.54 -3.13 -5.14
CA ARG A 51 8.20 -2.02 -4.24
C ARG A 51 7.02 -1.27 -4.84
N LEU A 52 6.03 -1.00 -4.01
CA LEU A 52 4.82 -0.30 -4.43
C LEU A 52 4.85 1.16 -4.03
N LEU A 53 5.58 1.51 -2.98
CA LEU A 53 5.63 2.87 -2.46
C LEU A 53 7.07 3.31 -2.23
N ASN A 54 7.34 4.55 -2.60
CA ASN A 54 8.55 5.25 -2.20
C ASN A 54 8.25 5.98 -0.91
N ARG A 55 9.07 5.76 0.10
CA ARG A 55 8.92 6.39 1.41
C ARG A 55 10.07 7.35 1.63
N THR A 56 9.74 8.61 1.82
CA THR A 56 10.71 9.60 2.23
C THR A 56 10.28 10.18 3.57
N THR A 57 11.13 10.97 4.20
CA THR A 57 10.78 11.62 5.46
C THR A 57 9.63 12.60 5.31
N LYS A 58 9.36 13.07 4.10
CA LYS A 58 8.37 14.11 3.85
C LYS A 58 7.13 13.63 3.11
N SER A 59 7.20 12.53 2.39
CA SER A 59 6.06 12.09 1.60
C SER A 59 6.14 10.60 1.27
N VAL A 60 4.98 10.07 0.92
CA VAL A 60 4.83 8.69 0.45
C VAL A 60 4.21 8.78 -0.94
N THR A 61 4.88 8.23 -1.95
CA THR A 61 4.39 8.26 -3.32
C THR A 61 4.48 6.87 -3.93
N PRO A 62 3.54 6.51 -4.84
CA PRO A 62 3.62 5.21 -5.51
C PRO A 62 4.85 5.14 -6.42
N THR A 63 5.43 3.93 -6.50
CA THR A 63 6.43 3.63 -7.52
C THR A 63 5.73 3.45 -8.85
N ALA A 64 6.49 3.27 -9.95
CA ALA A 64 5.89 2.95 -11.24
C ALA A 64 5.05 1.68 -11.15
N ALA A 65 5.55 0.66 -10.45
CA ALA A 65 4.81 -0.58 -10.22
C ALA A 65 3.54 -0.33 -9.40
N GLY A 66 3.63 0.54 -8.39
CA GLY A 66 2.48 0.91 -7.56
C GLY A 66 1.41 1.63 -8.36
N GLU A 67 1.79 2.57 -9.21
CA GLU A 67 0.85 3.30 -10.06
C GLU A 67 0.15 2.37 -11.04
N GLU A 68 0.88 1.45 -11.63
CA GLU A 68 0.33 0.46 -12.52
C GLU A 68 -0.70 -0.41 -11.80
N LEU A 69 -0.41 -0.80 -10.57
CA LEU A 69 -1.33 -1.59 -9.76
C LEU A 69 -2.60 -0.80 -9.44
N VAL A 70 -2.48 0.48 -9.11
CA VAL A 70 -3.63 1.34 -8.85
C VAL A 70 -4.55 1.37 -10.08
N GLN A 71 -3.98 1.54 -11.26
CA GLN A 71 -4.77 1.57 -12.50
C GLN A 71 -5.43 0.23 -12.78
N SER A 72 -4.76 -0.87 -12.45
CA SER A 72 -5.31 -2.21 -12.69
C SER A 72 -6.47 -2.54 -11.76
N VAL A 73 -6.49 -1.97 -10.55
CA VAL A 73 -7.52 -2.24 -9.56
C VAL A 73 -8.73 -1.33 -9.74
N LEU A 74 -8.52 -0.14 -10.26
CA LEU A 74 -9.61 0.78 -10.55
C LEU A 74 -10.34 0.34 -11.81
#